data_43032b63c748a6d93f9e6d2d1ceabff7
#
_entry.id   43032b63c748a6d93f9e6d2d1ceabff7
#
_cell.length_a   1.000
_cell.length_b   1.000
_cell.length_c   1.000
_cell.angle_alpha   90.00
_cell.angle_beta   90.00
_cell.angle_gamma   90.00
#
_symmetry.space_group_name_H-M   'P 1'
#
loop_
_entity.id
_entity.type
_entity.pdbx_description
1 polymer ?
#
loop_
_entity_poly.entity_id
_entity_poly.type
_entity_poly.pdbx_seq_one_letter_code
_entity_poly.pdbx_strand_id
1 'polypeptide(L)'
;GKYYFKSWGGMYKNEWGKSGDIWYWFNADGTKRTQKGWFLYDKNYYYLDKDGKMLTGWVYHDGNYYYMKSWGGMAHDEWILHDKNWYYFKSWGGMYHDQWLTLNGSQYYFRSWGGRYQNCTATINGKQYKFDASGRRITEGWEYIGKYRRYRKADGSLMEDVTSIFNPSSKYITVDRTRGRVTIYGYNSATGSYDT
;
A
#
# COMPACT_ATOMS: atom_id res chain seq x y z
N GLY A 1 -0.60 -44.30 7.22
CA GLY A 1 -0.64 -43.01 6.55
C GLY A 1 -1.11 -43.15 5.12
N LYS A 2 -1.74 -42.12 4.55
CA LYS A 2 -2.10 -42.11 3.12
C LYS A 2 -0.95 -41.51 2.33
N TYR A 3 -0.52 -42.18 1.28
CA TYR A 3 0.50 -41.74 0.34
C TYR A 3 -0.16 -41.29 -0.96
N TYR A 4 0.45 -40.32 -1.62
CA TYR A 4 -0.06 -39.74 -2.84
C TYR A 4 0.97 -39.88 -3.94
N PHE A 5 0.51 -40.20 -5.14
CA PHE A 5 1.35 -40.50 -6.28
C PHE A 5 1.04 -39.54 -7.43
N LYS A 6 2.05 -39.19 -8.15
CA LYS A 6 1.98 -38.46 -9.42
C LYS A 6 1.38 -39.35 -10.49
N SER A 7 0.88 -38.75 -11.56
CA SER A 7 0.27 -39.50 -12.67
C SER A 7 1.21 -40.56 -13.31
N TRP A 8 2.51 -40.34 -13.23
CA TRP A 8 3.54 -41.29 -13.69
C TRP A 8 3.98 -42.30 -12.64
N GLY A 9 3.34 -42.37 -11.49
CA GLY A 9 3.58 -43.38 -10.43
C GLY A 9 4.59 -42.98 -9.36
N GLY A 10 5.35 -41.89 -9.51
CA GLY A 10 6.26 -41.42 -8.47
C GLY A 10 5.52 -40.83 -7.27
N MET A 11 5.98 -41.14 -6.06
CA MET A 11 5.41 -40.60 -4.83
C MET A 11 5.82 -39.13 -4.63
N TYR A 12 4.90 -38.26 -4.17
CA TYR A 12 5.24 -36.92 -3.74
C TYR A 12 6.12 -36.94 -2.50
N LYS A 13 7.24 -36.19 -2.50
CA LYS A 13 8.18 -36.04 -1.38
C LYS A 13 8.83 -34.68 -1.38
N ASN A 14 8.83 -33.99 -0.24
CA ASN A 14 9.40 -32.63 -0.06
C ASN A 14 8.90 -31.65 -1.13
N GLU A 15 7.65 -31.73 -1.48
CA GLU A 15 7.08 -30.89 -2.54
C GLU A 15 5.58 -30.65 -2.35
N TRP A 16 5.08 -29.63 -3.04
CA TRP A 16 3.66 -29.37 -3.19
C TRP A 16 3.04 -30.36 -4.17
N GLY A 17 1.88 -30.91 -3.80
CA GLY A 17 1.07 -31.74 -4.68
C GLY A 17 -0.40 -31.37 -4.63
N LYS A 18 -1.10 -31.53 -5.74
CA LYS A 18 -2.53 -31.29 -5.87
C LYS A 18 -3.33 -32.57 -5.69
N SER A 19 -4.43 -32.46 -4.95
CA SER A 19 -5.47 -33.49 -4.91
C SER A 19 -6.82 -32.82 -5.19
N GLY A 20 -7.37 -33.05 -6.38
CA GLY A 20 -8.40 -32.17 -6.94
C GLY A 20 -7.84 -30.77 -7.18
N ASP A 21 -8.54 -29.74 -6.72
CA ASP A 21 -8.08 -28.34 -6.82
C ASP A 21 -7.33 -27.83 -5.59
N ILE A 22 -7.03 -28.71 -4.62
CA ILE A 22 -6.45 -28.33 -3.35
C ILE A 22 -4.98 -28.70 -3.31
N TRP A 23 -4.13 -27.77 -2.88
CA TRP A 23 -2.72 -27.98 -2.67
C TRP A 23 -2.42 -28.49 -1.26
N TYR A 24 -1.49 -29.44 -1.17
CA TYR A 24 -0.97 -30.03 0.06
C TYR A 24 0.55 -30.11 -0.02
N TRP A 25 1.19 -29.99 1.13
CA TRP A 25 2.62 -30.30 1.24
C TRP A 25 2.83 -31.78 1.58
N PHE A 26 3.80 -32.41 0.94
CA PHE A 26 4.22 -33.77 1.23
C PHE A 26 5.62 -33.79 1.84
N ASN A 27 5.77 -34.44 2.99
CA ASN A 27 7.01 -34.57 3.74
C ASN A 27 8.01 -35.47 3.00
N ALA A 28 9.26 -35.57 3.51
CA ALA A 28 10.31 -36.41 2.94
C ALA A 28 9.95 -37.89 2.89
N ASP A 29 9.15 -38.36 3.84
CA ASP A 29 8.65 -39.72 3.90
C ASP A 29 7.43 -39.99 2.98
N GLY A 30 6.96 -38.96 2.27
CA GLY A 30 5.80 -39.02 1.38
C GLY A 30 4.45 -38.89 2.07
N THR A 31 4.42 -38.67 3.37
CA THR A 31 3.16 -38.41 4.10
C THR A 31 2.71 -36.99 3.87
N LYS A 32 1.38 -36.80 3.85
CA LYS A 32 0.80 -35.44 3.78
C LYS A 32 1.01 -34.73 5.13
N ARG A 33 1.50 -33.48 5.07
CA ARG A 33 1.58 -32.61 6.25
C ARG A 33 0.17 -32.21 6.68
N THR A 34 -0.21 -32.52 7.91
CA THR A 34 -1.53 -32.18 8.48
C THR A 34 -1.44 -31.19 9.64
N GLN A 35 -0.25 -30.71 9.96
CA GLN A 35 -0.07 -29.71 11.01
C GLN A 35 -0.63 -28.36 10.56
N LYS A 36 -1.68 -27.87 11.25
CA LYS A 36 -2.25 -26.54 11.05
C LYS A 36 -1.23 -25.45 11.40
N GLY A 37 -1.26 -24.36 10.66
CA GLY A 37 -0.50 -23.16 10.95
C GLY A 37 0.49 -22.78 9.85
N TRP A 38 1.44 -21.97 10.25
CA TRP A 38 2.46 -21.44 9.34
C TRP A 38 3.41 -22.51 8.85
N PHE A 39 3.73 -22.41 7.58
CA PHE A 39 4.69 -23.27 6.91
C PHE A 39 5.61 -22.45 6.03
N LEU A 40 6.90 -22.42 6.36
CA LEU A 40 7.93 -21.73 5.57
C LEU A 40 8.51 -22.70 4.53
N TYR A 41 8.43 -22.31 3.27
CA TYR A 41 9.07 -23.02 2.17
C TYR A 41 9.54 -22.05 1.10
N ASP A 42 10.76 -22.22 0.63
CA ASP A 42 11.40 -21.39 -0.40
C ASP A 42 11.23 -19.88 -0.17
N LYS A 43 11.56 -19.44 1.06
CA LYS A 43 11.47 -18.05 1.53
C LYS A 43 10.05 -17.46 1.58
N ASN A 44 9.02 -18.25 1.34
CA ASN A 44 7.63 -17.83 1.41
C ASN A 44 6.91 -18.52 2.57
N TYR A 45 6.07 -17.75 3.26
CA TYR A 45 5.18 -18.31 4.27
C TYR A 45 3.85 -18.73 3.64
N TYR A 46 3.41 -19.91 4.01
CA TYR A 46 2.11 -20.47 3.66
C TYR A 46 1.32 -20.75 4.94
N TYR A 47 0.02 -20.86 4.84
CA TYR A 47 -0.81 -21.26 5.98
C TYR A 47 -1.63 -22.49 5.62
N LEU A 48 -1.54 -23.52 6.47
CA LEU A 48 -2.26 -24.77 6.31
C LEU A 48 -3.41 -24.86 7.30
N ASP A 49 -4.55 -25.39 6.87
CA ASP A 49 -5.66 -25.72 7.77
C ASP A 49 -5.38 -27.01 8.58
N LYS A 50 -6.36 -27.40 9.41
CA LYS A 50 -6.27 -28.63 10.25
C LYS A 50 -6.15 -29.93 9.45
N ASP A 51 -6.52 -29.92 8.18
CA ASP A 51 -6.46 -31.08 7.27
C ASP A 51 -5.23 -31.01 6.35
N GLY A 52 -4.37 -30.03 6.55
CA GLY A 52 -3.15 -29.78 5.76
C GLY A 52 -3.40 -29.10 4.42
N LYS A 53 -4.58 -28.56 4.18
CA LYS A 53 -4.89 -27.81 2.95
C LYS A 53 -4.18 -26.46 2.99
N MET A 54 -3.52 -26.10 1.90
CA MET A 54 -2.99 -24.76 1.68
C MET A 54 -4.14 -23.77 1.58
N LEU A 55 -4.15 -22.74 2.41
CA LEU A 55 -5.15 -21.68 2.37
C LEU A 55 -4.74 -20.58 1.40
N THR A 56 -5.75 -19.95 0.81
CA THR A 56 -5.66 -18.71 0.02
C THR A 56 -6.68 -17.71 0.54
N GLY A 57 -6.49 -16.42 0.25
CA GLY A 57 -7.36 -15.37 0.77
C GLY A 57 -7.06 -15.02 2.23
N TRP A 58 -8.06 -14.58 2.96
CA TRP A 58 -7.91 -14.09 4.32
C TRP A 58 -7.65 -15.21 5.34
N VAL A 59 -6.67 -14.98 6.20
CA VAL A 59 -6.34 -15.81 7.35
C VAL A 59 -6.30 -14.91 8.58
N TYR A 60 -7.03 -15.31 9.64
CA TYR A 60 -6.92 -14.71 10.96
C TYR A 60 -6.11 -15.63 11.88
N HIS A 61 -5.04 -15.09 12.47
CA HIS A 61 -4.15 -15.83 13.35
C HIS A 61 -3.51 -14.89 14.38
N ASP A 62 -3.53 -15.29 15.64
CA ASP A 62 -2.93 -14.56 16.77
C ASP A 62 -3.26 -13.06 16.79
N GLY A 63 -4.55 -12.74 16.66
CA GLY A 63 -5.03 -11.36 16.73
C GLY A 63 -4.78 -10.50 15.47
N ASN A 64 -4.23 -11.10 14.41
CA ASN A 64 -3.90 -10.38 13.18
C ASN A 64 -4.55 -11.00 11.95
N TYR A 65 -4.85 -10.17 10.96
CA TYR A 65 -5.27 -10.61 9.63
C TYR A 65 -4.08 -10.66 8.68
N TYR A 66 -4.04 -11.73 7.89
CA TYR A 66 -3.06 -11.99 6.83
C TYR A 66 -3.79 -12.27 5.53
N TYR A 67 -3.12 -12.11 4.42
CA TYR A 67 -3.67 -12.46 3.11
C TYR A 67 -2.76 -13.43 2.38
N MET A 68 -3.30 -14.59 2.05
CA MET A 68 -2.61 -15.61 1.28
C MET A 68 -2.96 -15.42 -0.19
N LYS A 69 -1.97 -15.16 -1.02
CA LYS A 69 -2.14 -14.95 -2.46
C LYS A 69 -2.73 -16.19 -3.13
N SER A 70 -3.22 -16.06 -4.37
CA SER A 70 -3.84 -17.18 -5.10
C SER A 70 -2.93 -18.41 -5.26
N TRP A 71 -1.63 -18.21 -5.23
CA TRP A 71 -0.63 -19.30 -5.24
C TRP A 71 -0.22 -19.78 -3.84
N GLY A 72 -0.85 -19.27 -2.78
CA GLY A 72 -0.69 -19.67 -1.38
C GLY A 72 0.33 -18.89 -0.56
N GLY A 73 1.21 -18.09 -1.16
CA GLY A 73 2.20 -17.31 -0.42
C GLY A 73 1.59 -16.12 0.31
N MET A 74 2.08 -15.84 1.52
CA MET A 74 1.66 -14.71 2.34
C MET A 74 2.02 -13.37 1.70
N ALA A 75 1.07 -12.43 1.67
CA ALA A 75 1.33 -11.04 1.30
C ALA A 75 2.14 -10.31 2.38
N HIS A 76 3.17 -9.58 1.98
CA HIS A 76 3.97 -8.72 2.86
C HIS A 76 4.58 -7.57 2.06
N ASP A 77 4.76 -6.42 2.68
CA ASP A 77 5.30 -5.19 2.06
C ASP A 77 4.61 -4.82 0.73
N GLU A 78 3.33 -5.16 0.59
CA GLU A 78 2.62 -4.98 -0.67
C GLU A 78 1.16 -4.55 -0.48
N TRP A 79 0.60 -3.95 -1.53
CA TRP A 79 -0.80 -3.64 -1.65
C TRP A 79 -1.60 -4.82 -2.19
N ILE A 80 -2.72 -5.12 -1.56
CA ILE A 80 -3.70 -6.10 -2.05
C ILE A 80 -5.04 -5.39 -2.31
N LEU A 81 -5.57 -5.55 -3.51
CA LEU A 81 -6.94 -5.16 -3.83
C LEU A 81 -7.87 -6.38 -3.61
N HIS A 82 -8.80 -6.23 -2.68
CA HIS A 82 -9.81 -7.25 -2.42
C HIS A 82 -11.17 -6.57 -2.20
N ASP A 83 -12.21 -7.06 -2.88
CA ASP A 83 -13.58 -6.51 -2.83
C ASP A 83 -13.64 -4.98 -2.95
N LYS A 84 -12.94 -4.44 -3.97
CA LYS A 84 -12.85 -3.00 -4.27
C LYS A 84 -12.14 -2.16 -3.20
N ASN A 85 -11.55 -2.78 -2.20
CA ASN A 85 -10.80 -2.11 -1.15
C ASN A 85 -9.32 -2.44 -1.23
N TRP A 86 -8.48 -1.45 -0.93
CA TRP A 86 -7.04 -1.63 -0.88
C TRP A 86 -6.57 -1.83 0.56
N TYR A 87 -5.75 -2.84 0.76
CA TYR A 87 -5.11 -3.22 2.01
C TYR A 87 -3.60 -3.18 1.83
N TYR A 88 -2.87 -2.93 2.90
CA TYR A 88 -1.41 -3.04 2.90
C TYR A 88 -0.95 -3.97 4.00
N PHE A 89 0.05 -4.78 3.72
CA PHE A 89 0.58 -5.77 4.64
C PHE A 89 1.99 -5.39 5.08
N LYS A 90 2.27 -5.52 6.37
CA LYS A 90 3.57 -5.25 6.98
C LYS A 90 4.61 -6.27 6.51
N SER A 91 5.90 -5.99 6.74
CA SER A 91 6.99 -6.90 6.38
C SER A 91 6.87 -8.31 6.98
N TRP A 92 6.23 -8.42 8.13
CA TRP A 92 5.93 -9.70 8.78
C TRP A 92 4.55 -10.28 8.38
N GLY A 93 3.86 -9.69 7.43
CA GLY A 93 2.61 -10.17 6.84
C GLY A 93 1.32 -9.68 7.50
N GLY A 94 1.36 -9.04 8.66
CA GLY A 94 0.14 -8.53 9.31
C GLY A 94 -0.47 -7.34 8.58
N MET A 95 -1.80 -7.31 8.48
CA MET A 95 -2.55 -6.23 7.84
C MET A 95 -2.42 -4.91 8.62
N TYR A 96 -2.29 -3.78 7.91
CA TYR A 96 -2.45 -2.45 8.50
C TYR A 96 -3.91 -2.17 8.84
N HIS A 97 -4.18 -1.69 10.06
CA HIS A 97 -5.48 -1.18 10.48
C HIS A 97 -5.30 -0.11 11.57
N ASP A 98 -6.22 0.83 11.67
CA ASP A 98 -6.21 1.95 12.66
C ASP A 98 -4.88 2.70 12.77
N GLN A 99 -4.12 2.81 11.68
CA GLN A 99 -2.79 3.43 11.72
C GLN A 99 -2.41 4.10 10.41
N TRP A 100 -1.43 5.00 10.50
CA TRP A 100 -0.80 5.65 9.37
C TRP A 100 0.29 4.76 8.76
N LEU A 101 0.40 4.83 7.44
CA LEU A 101 1.53 4.33 6.66
C LEU A 101 2.13 5.49 5.88
N THR A 102 3.44 5.69 5.97
CA THR A 102 4.17 6.55 5.05
C THR A 102 4.93 5.65 4.07
N LEU A 103 4.60 5.77 2.80
CA LEU A 103 5.21 4.98 1.75
C LEU A 103 5.56 5.90 0.57
N ASN A 104 6.83 5.92 0.18
CA ASN A 104 7.34 6.76 -0.91
C ASN A 104 6.92 8.24 -0.78
N GLY A 105 7.02 8.80 0.43
CA GLY A 105 6.68 10.19 0.72
C GLY A 105 5.17 10.49 0.82
N SER A 106 4.31 9.53 0.53
CA SER A 106 2.86 9.65 0.65
C SER A 106 2.34 9.03 1.95
N GLN A 107 1.34 9.66 2.56
CA GLN A 107 0.71 9.16 3.77
C GLN A 107 -0.66 8.55 3.47
N TYR A 108 -0.92 7.41 4.07
CA TYR A 108 -2.16 6.64 3.99
C TYR A 108 -2.67 6.36 5.39
N TYR A 109 -3.98 6.22 5.56
CA TYR A 109 -4.56 5.75 6.83
C TYR A 109 -5.52 4.60 6.56
N PHE A 110 -5.46 3.59 7.42
CA PHE A 110 -6.28 2.39 7.33
C PHE A 110 -7.38 2.40 8.39
N ARG A 111 -8.58 2.03 7.98
CA ARG A 111 -9.73 1.85 8.87
C ARG A 111 -9.52 0.67 9.82
N SER A 112 -10.33 0.57 10.86
CA SER A 112 -10.28 -0.54 11.83
C SER A 112 -10.39 -1.93 11.18
N TRP A 113 -11.12 -2.03 10.08
CA TRP A 113 -11.24 -3.26 9.30
C TRP A 113 -10.15 -3.42 8.20
N GLY A 114 -9.14 -2.55 8.16
CA GLY A 114 -7.96 -2.65 7.31
C GLY A 114 -8.03 -1.98 5.94
N GLY A 115 -9.19 -1.60 5.44
CA GLY A 115 -9.28 -0.88 4.16
C GLY A 115 -8.75 0.55 4.28
N ARG A 116 -7.95 1.00 3.32
CA ARG A 116 -7.47 2.39 3.31
C ARG A 116 -8.60 3.38 3.06
N TYR A 117 -8.48 4.60 3.60
CA TYR A 117 -9.30 5.72 3.15
C TYR A 117 -8.89 6.13 1.73
N GLN A 118 -9.87 6.45 0.89
CA GLN A 118 -9.65 6.96 -0.45
C GLN A 118 -10.85 7.79 -0.90
N ASN A 119 -10.59 8.84 -1.69
CA ASN A 119 -11.59 9.75 -2.26
C ASN A 119 -12.62 10.24 -1.22
N CYS A 120 -12.15 10.65 -0.04
CA CYS A 120 -13.02 11.06 1.06
C CYS A 120 -12.34 12.01 2.05
N THR A 121 -13.15 12.63 2.90
CA THR A 121 -12.71 13.27 4.14
C THR A 121 -13.01 12.33 5.30
N ALA A 122 -12.08 12.17 6.22
CA ALA A 122 -12.22 11.32 7.41
C ALA A 122 -11.76 12.07 8.66
N THR A 123 -12.47 11.85 9.78
CA THR A 123 -12.05 12.30 11.09
C THR A 123 -11.26 11.20 11.78
N ILE A 124 -10.01 11.47 12.09
CA ILE A 124 -9.08 10.54 12.74
C ILE A 124 -8.56 11.23 14.00
N ASN A 125 -8.83 10.65 15.16
CA ASN A 125 -8.46 11.22 16.47
C ASN A 125 -8.91 12.69 16.62
N GLY A 126 -10.16 12.99 16.22
CA GLY A 126 -10.76 14.33 16.33
C GLY A 126 -10.31 15.33 15.26
N LYS A 127 -9.39 14.98 14.39
CA LYS A 127 -8.87 15.85 13.34
C LYS A 127 -9.29 15.36 11.96
N GLN A 128 -9.70 16.31 11.10
CA GLN A 128 -10.10 16.00 9.72
C GLN A 128 -8.89 15.87 8.79
N TYR A 129 -8.96 14.87 7.92
CA TYR A 129 -8.00 14.58 6.87
C TYR A 129 -8.71 14.28 5.56
N LYS A 130 -8.14 14.72 4.45
CA LYS A 130 -8.63 14.41 3.11
C LYS A 130 -7.71 13.40 2.43
N PHE A 131 -8.32 12.51 1.66
CA PHE A 131 -7.61 11.48 0.89
C PHE A 131 -8.05 11.53 -0.57
N ASP A 132 -7.08 11.47 -1.48
CA ASP A 132 -7.32 11.42 -2.92
C ASP A 132 -7.85 10.04 -3.37
N ALA A 133 -8.14 9.88 -4.66
CA ALA A 133 -8.62 8.63 -5.23
C ALA A 133 -7.60 7.47 -5.08
N SER A 134 -6.31 7.80 -4.98
CA SER A 134 -5.24 6.83 -4.70
C SER A 134 -5.02 6.58 -3.21
N GLY A 135 -5.87 7.14 -2.33
CA GLY A 135 -5.78 7.01 -0.88
C GLY A 135 -4.65 7.80 -0.23
N ARG A 136 -3.96 8.66 -0.96
CA ARG A 136 -2.91 9.51 -0.41
C ARG A 136 -3.54 10.66 0.36
N ARG A 137 -3.00 10.95 1.54
CA ARG A 137 -3.40 12.14 2.30
C ARG A 137 -3.10 13.39 1.47
N ILE A 138 -4.13 14.23 1.29
CA ILE A 138 -4.00 15.55 0.71
C ILE A 138 -3.53 16.50 1.82
N THR A 139 -2.40 17.15 1.60
CA THR A 139 -1.87 18.19 2.50
C THR A 139 -1.87 19.52 1.77
N GLU A 140 -2.30 20.57 2.46
CA GLU A 140 -2.09 21.92 1.95
C GLU A 140 -0.59 22.23 1.92
N GLY A 141 -0.16 22.91 0.86
CA GLY A 141 1.23 23.33 0.72
C GLY A 141 1.81 23.07 -0.66
N TRP A 142 3.10 23.33 -0.74
CA TRP A 142 3.85 23.14 -1.98
C TRP A 142 4.20 21.68 -2.19
N GLU A 143 3.90 21.17 -3.38
CA GLU A 143 4.25 19.80 -3.80
C GLU A 143 4.85 19.78 -5.20
N TYR A 144 5.58 18.71 -5.55
CA TYR A 144 6.01 18.46 -6.92
C TYR A 144 4.98 17.59 -7.65
N ILE A 145 4.51 18.08 -8.82
CA ILE A 145 3.68 17.30 -9.75
C ILE A 145 4.46 17.20 -11.05
N GLY A 146 5.04 16.04 -11.31
CA GLY A 146 6.04 15.88 -12.35
C GLY A 146 7.27 16.74 -12.04
N LYS A 147 7.70 17.56 -12.99
CA LYS A 147 8.84 18.49 -12.83
C LYS A 147 8.45 19.87 -12.28
N TYR A 148 7.15 20.11 -12.01
CA TYR A 148 6.67 21.41 -11.58
C TYR A 148 6.33 21.42 -10.10
N ARG A 149 6.70 22.49 -9.40
CA ARG A 149 6.25 22.77 -8.03
C ARG A 149 4.93 23.52 -8.10
N ARG A 150 3.88 22.97 -7.43
CA ARG A 150 2.53 23.55 -7.39
C ARG A 150 2.04 23.65 -5.95
N TYR A 151 1.16 24.60 -5.68
CA TYR A 151 0.55 24.73 -4.38
C TYR A 151 -0.81 24.04 -4.37
N ARG A 152 -1.00 23.13 -3.41
CA ARG A 152 -2.27 22.47 -3.17
C ARG A 152 -3.01 23.16 -2.02
N LYS A 153 -4.29 23.49 -2.24
CA LYS A 153 -5.16 24.07 -1.22
C LYS A 153 -5.67 22.99 -0.26
N ALA A 154 -6.19 23.41 0.90
CA ALA A 154 -6.78 22.52 1.91
C ALA A 154 -7.97 21.68 1.37
N ASP A 155 -8.65 22.13 0.32
CA ASP A 155 -9.75 21.40 -0.34
C ASP A 155 -9.24 20.32 -1.32
N GLY A 156 -7.92 20.27 -1.55
CA GLY A 156 -7.27 19.32 -2.46
C GLY A 156 -7.13 19.82 -3.89
N SER A 157 -7.68 20.98 -4.25
CA SER A 157 -7.48 21.60 -5.56
C SER A 157 -6.08 22.20 -5.69
N LEU A 158 -5.59 22.30 -6.92
CA LEU A 158 -4.36 23.07 -7.18
C LEU A 158 -4.69 24.55 -7.24
N MET A 159 -3.81 25.37 -6.67
CA MET A 159 -3.94 26.81 -6.76
C MET A 159 -3.53 27.24 -8.17
N GLU A 160 -4.40 27.94 -8.87
CA GLU A 160 -4.12 28.49 -10.20
C GLU A 160 -3.38 29.81 -10.11
N ASP A 161 -3.71 30.60 -9.08
CA ASP A 161 -3.08 31.88 -8.77
C ASP A 161 -2.46 31.81 -7.36
N VAL A 162 -1.15 31.96 -7.29
CA VAL A 162 -0.39 31.88 -6.04
C VAL A 162 -0.04 33.27 -5.47
N THR A 163 -0.52 34.35 -6.07
CA THR A 163 -0.18 35.70 -5.63
C THR A 163 -0.65 36.01 -4.21
N SER A 164 -1.77 35.40 -3.79
CA SER A 164 -2.34 35.61 -2.45
C SER A 164 -1.54 34.97 -1.31
N ILE A 165 -0.65 34.01 -1.62
CA ILE A 165 0.19 33.33 -0.61
C ILE A 165 1.59 33.95 -0.50
N PHE A 166 1.89 34.94 -1.32
CA PHE A 166 3.16 35.69 -1.27
C PHE A 166 2.90 37.10 -0.82
N ASN A 167 3.77 37.61 0.05
CA ASN A 167 3.72 39.00 0.45
C ASN A 167 4.08 39.89 -0.79
N PRO A 168 3.14 40.68 -1.32
CA PRO A 168 3.34 41.42 -2.54
C PRO A 168 4.41 42.51 -2.45
N SER A 169 4.84 42.85 -1.22
CA SER A 169 5.84 43.94 -1.02
C SER A 169 7.28 43.49 -1.23
N SER A 170 7.58 42.20 -1.39
CA SER A 170 8.95 41.69 -1.49
C SER A 170 9.21 40.68 -2.60
N LYS A 171 8.19 40.31 -3.38
CA LYS A 171 8.35 39.27 -4.42
C LYS A 171 7.45 39.56 -5.61
N TYR A 172 7.99 39.40 -6.81
CA TYR A 172 7.26 39.42 -8.07
C TYR A 172 7.09 37.98 -8.58
N ILE A 173 5.91 37.67 -9.04
CA ILE A 173 5.59 36.30 -9.52
C ILE A 173 5.05 36.40 -10.94
N THR A 174 5.62 35.60 -11.85
CA THR A 174 5.04 35.37 -13.16
C THR A 174 4.45 33.98 -13.25
N VAL A 175 3.22 33.90 -13.77
CA VAL A 175 2.55 32.63 -14.05
C VAL A 175 2.41 32.49 -15.56
N ASP A 176 3.24 31.67 -16.17
CA ASP A 176 3.06 31.29 -17.58
C ASP A 176 2.04 30.13 -17.63
N ARG A 177 0.79 30.46 -17.92
CA ARG A 177 -0.31 29.52 -18.03
C ARG A 177 -0.13 28.51 -19.16
N THR A 178 0.51 28.94 -20.26
CA THR A 178 0.73 28.12 -21.46
C THR A 178 1.76 27.02 -21.20
N ARG A 179 2.79 27.34 -20.39
CA ARG A 179 3.88 26.41 -20.04
C ARG A 179 3.73 25.81 -18.64
N GLY A 180 2.70 26.22 -17.88
CA GLY A 180 2.51 25.80 -16.50
C GLY A 180 3.68 26.16 -15.58
N ARG A 181 4.38 27.26 -15.88
CA ARG A 181 5.55 27.72 -15.13
C ARG A 181 5.17 28.86 -14.19
N VAL A 182 5.57 28.73 -12.94
CA VAL A 182 5.57 29.80 -11.95
C VAL A 182 7.04 30.18 -11.70
N THR A 183 7.37 31.42 -11.95
CA THR A 183 8.71 31.98 -11.63
C THR A 183 8.55 33.02 -10.53
N ILE A 184 9.33 32.87 -9.47
CA ILE A 184 9.30 33.75 -8.30
C ILE A 184 10.59 34.59 -8.36
N TYR A 185 10.44 35.90 -8.34
CA TYR A 185 11.54 36.85 -8.30
C TYR A 185 11.61 37.45 -6.89
N GLY A 186 12.76 37.39 -6.25
CA GLY A 186 13.04 38.15 -5.02
C GLY A 186 13.42 39.57 -5.35
N TYR A 187 12.94 40.55 -4.59
CA TYR A 187 13.43 41.92 -4.71
C TYR A 187 14.85 42.01 -4.16
N ASN A 188 15.79 42.42 -5.01
CA ASN A 188 17.16 42.69 -4.65
C ASN A 188 17.32 44.17 -4.38
N SER A 189 17.44 44.57 -3.11
CA SER A 189 17.58 45.97 -2.72
C SER A 189 18.91 46.61 -3.16
N ALA A 190 19.93 45.80 -3.44
CA ALA A 190 21.22 46.30 -3.91
C ALA A 190 21.19 46.71 -5.39
N THR A 191 20.36 46.04 -6.20
CA THR A 191 20.20 46.33 -7.63
C THR A 191 18.95 47.12 -7.94
N GLY A 192 18.01 47.22 -6.99
CA GLY A 192 16.70 47.83 -7.19
C GLY A 192 15.80 47.05 -8.15
N SER A 193 16.08 45.75 -8.40
CA SER A 193 15.39 44.90 -9.35
C SER A 193 14.93 43.58 -8.73
N TYR A 194 14.11 42.83 -9.47
CA TYR A 194 13.68 41.50 -9.07
C TYR A 194 14.52 40.44 -9.81
N ASP A 195 15.21 39.61 -9.06
CA ASP A 195 16.08 38.54 -9.56
C ASP A 195 15.46 37.15 -9.27
N THR A 196 15.75 36.14 -10.16
CA THR A 196 15.25 34.75 -10.03
C THR A 196 16.02 33.96 -8.99
#